data_7c6180ce4d0ff6d5c9d9aa8c007eeb43
#
_entry.id   7c6180ce4d0ff6d5c9d9aa8c007eeb43
#
_cell.length_a   1.000
_cell.length_b   1.000
_cell.length_c   1.000
_cell.angle_alpha   90.00
_cell.angle_beta   90.00
_cell.angle_gamma   90.00
#
_symmetry.space_group_name_H-M   'P 1'
#
loop_
_entity.id
_entity.type
_entity.pdbx_description
1 polymer ?
#
loop_
_entity_poly.entity_id
_entity_poly.type
_entity_poly.pdbx_seq_one_letter_code
_entity_poly.pdbx_strand_id
1 'polypeptide(L)'
;MKMKRWLASAVLPFVFLAAAAEATPHVPLHVYEWVQSSARANYFFNKRVTHYGLTAEGVLNPRVLIVPTLQTYDDVAIADVVAKRRWRGESLAGYDDLVGEAEYLRIDLAAGTSTLERADDLDSTWSSITTTFPKNVTVIKDLPEKSLERKFLEAVLAYERGHRMEIAAQTKKTLTTDDLKRMEEHEREDLTASLLGGSAQASEEKAQKDHGAKADRKGGK
;
A
#
# COMPACT_ATOMS: atom_id res chain seq x y z
N MET A 1 80.66 11.41 25.75
CA MET A 1 79.45 12.17 25.32
C MET A 1 78.35 11.18 24.93
N LYS A 2 77.26 11.04 25.68
CA LYS A 2 76.13 10.13 25.39
C LYS A 2 74.96 10.97 24.87
N MET A 3 74.64 10.85 23.58
CA MET A 3 73.47 11.48 22.96
C MET A 3 72.22 10.64 23.27
N LYS A 4 71.27 11.22 24.03
CA LYS A 4 69.93 10.68 24.27
C LYS A 4 69.07 11.02 23.05
N ARG A 5 68.61 9.99 22.31
CA ARG A 5 67.59 10.14 21.24
C ARG A 5 66.19 10.15 21.90
N TRP A 6 65.48 11.28 21.77
CA TRP A 6 64.09 11.43 22.11
C TRP A 6 63.24 10.91 20.94
N LEU A 7 62.49 9.83 21.14
CA LEU A 7 61.45 9.37 20.23
C LEU A 7 60.15 10.12 20.60
N ALA A 8 59.80 11.08 19.76
CA ALA A 8 58.49 11.74 19.85
C ALA A 8 57.43 10.78 19.25
N SER A 9 56.59 10.22 20.12
CA SER A 9 55.47 9.38 19.71
C SER A 9 54.32 10.32 19.32
N ALA A 10 54.03 10.42 18.01
CA ALA A 10 52.90 11.15 17.49
C ALA A 10 51.63 10.29 17.66
N VAL A 11 50.79 10.62 18.65
CA VAL A 11 49.46 10.05 18.81
C VAL A 11 48.57 10.81 17.85
N LEU A 12 48.18 10.16 16.75
CA LEU A 12 47.15 10.62 15.82
C LEU A 12 45.77 10.43 16.52
N PRO A 13 44.96 11.49 16.71
CA PRO A 13 43.61 11.32 17.15
C PRO A 13 42.78 10.72 16.01
N PHE A 14 42.34 9.49 16.18
CA PHE A 14 41.27 8.91 15.36
C PHE A 14 39.98 9.66 15.66
N VAL A 15 39.60 10.59 14.82
CA VAL A 15 38.28 11.18 14.84
C VAL A 15 37.32 10.14 14.25
N PHE A 16 36.59 9.40 15.10
CA PHE A 16 35.44 8.64 14.68
C PHE A 16 34.35 9.64 14.27
N LEU A 17 34.22 9.89 12.95
CA LEU A 17 32.96 10.40 12.43
C LEU A 17 31.94 9.27 12.64
N ALA A 18 31.14 9.36 13.71
CA ALA A 18 29.90 8.64 13.81
C ALA A 18 29.00 9.23 12.71
N ALA A 19 28.88 8.52 11.58
CA ALA A 19 27.80 8.75 10.65
C ALA A 19 26.51 8.56 11.46
N ALA A 20 25.78 9.64 11.72
CA ALA A 20 24.43 9.57 12.22
C ALA A 20 23.67 8.79 11.17
N ALA A 21 23.30 7.55 11.48
CA ALA A 21 22.30 6.83 10.70
C ALA A 21 21.04 7.69 10.81
N GLU A 22 20.67 8.37 9.74
CA GLU A 22 19.42 9.11 9.69
C GLU A 22 18.29 8.07 9.85
N ALA A 23 17.62 8.15 11.00
CA ALA A 23 16.52 7.25 11.28
C ALA A 23 15.40 7.52 10.27
N THR A 24 14.91 6.47 9.61
CA THR A 24 13.74 6.56 8.73
C THR A 24 12.65 7.40 9.40
N PRO A 25 12.08 8.42 8.74
CA PRO A 25 11.09 9.29 9.35
C PRO A 25 9.93 8.49 9.94
N HIS A 26 9.51 8.86 11.16
CA HIS A 26 8.44 8.16 11.85
C HIS A 26 7.09 8.38 11.17
N VAL A 27 6.43 7.29 10.73
CA VAL A 27 5.08 7.34 10.16
C VAL A 27 4.04 7.50 11.28
N PRO A 28 3.21 8.56 11.27
CA PRO A 28 2.23 8.81 12.33
C PRO A 28 1.02 7.85 12.21
N LEU A 29 0.94 6.84 13.09
CA LEU A 29 -0.10 5.79 13.05
C LEU A 29 -1.52 6.31 13.35
N HIS A 30 -1.68 7.53 13.86
CA HIS A 30 -3.00 8.15 13.99
C HIS A 30 -3.56 8.66 12.65
N VAL A 31 -2.69 8.82 11.63
CA VAL A 31 -3.03 9.21 10.25
C VAL A 31 -3.03 8.01 9.33
N TYR A 32 -2.02 7.15 9.49
CA TYR A 32 -1.79 6.00 8.62
C TYR A 32 -2.20 4.69 9.31
N GLU A 33 -2.78 3.79 8.54
CA GLU A 33 -2.99 2.39 8.93
C GLU A 33 -1.86 1.54 8.36
N TRP A 34 -1.12 0.86 9.23
CA TRP A 34 -0.15 -0.12 8.80
C TRP A 34 -0.86 -1.40 8.33
N VAL A 35 -0.48 -1.90 7.18
CA VAL A 35 -1.08 -3.12 6.61
C VAL A 35 -0.14 -4.31 6.74
N GLN A 36 1.09 -4.14 6.26
CA GLN A 36 2.07 -5.22 6.19
C GLN A 36 3.48 -4.69 5.99
N SER A 37 4.47 -5.59 6.14
CA SER A 37 5.87 -5.35 5.77
C SER A 37 6.36 -6.41 4.81
N SER A 38 7.25 -6.04 3.92
CA SER A 38 8.14 -6.95 3.20
C SER A 38 9.51 -6.96 3.87
N ALA A 39 10.47 -7.66 3.27
CA ALA A 39 11.86 -7.62 3.76
C ALA A 39 12.50 -6.22 3.67
N ARG A 40 11.94 -5.31 2.84
CA ARG A 40 12.59 -4.04 2.47
C ARG A 40 11.69 -2.82 2.51
N ALA A 41 10.39 -2.99 2.78
CA ALA A 41 9.44 -1.89 2.81
C ALA A 41 8.30 -2.15 3.79
N ASN A 42 7.76 -1.08 4.36
CA ASN A 42 6.50 -1.12 5.10
C ASN A 42 5.42 -0.45 4.27
N TYR A 43 4.19 -0.98 4.35
CA TYR A 43 3.06 -0.57 3.53
C TYR A 43 1.94 -0.05 4.42
N PHE A 44 1.50 1.17 4.12
CA PHE A 44 0.46 1.88 4.85
C PHE A 44 -0.56 2.49 3.88
N PHE A 45 -1.76 2.78 4.34
CA PHE A 45 -2.65 3.71 3.67
C PHE A 45 -3.09 4.82 4.62
N ASN A 46 -3.40 5.98 4.05
CA ASN A 46 -3.80 7.15 4.82
C ASN A 46 -5.30 7.11 5.12
N LYS A 47 -5.66 6.62 6.31
CA LYS A 47 -7.06 6.48 6.74
C LYS A 47 -7.79 7.80 6.95
N ARG A 48 -7.07 8.92 7.08
CA ARG A 48 -7.66 10.25 7.32
C ARG A 48 -8.10 10.97 6.05
N VAL A 49 -7.51 10.61 4.91
CA VAL A 49 -7.82 11.24 3.62
C VAL A 49 -8.30 10.22 2.58
N THR A 50 -8.45 8.95 2.96
CA THR A 50 -9.19 7.97 2.16
C THR A 50 -10.63 8.46 2.03
N HIS A 51 -11.15 8.54 0.80
CA HIS A 51 -12.46 9.11 0.53
C HIS A 51 -13.13 8.45 -0.67
N TYR A 52 -14.44 8.58 -0.77
CA TYR A 52 -15.18 8.15 -1.95
C TYR A 52 -15.07 9.15 -3.10
N GLY A 53 -15.27 8.67 -4.32
CA GLY A 53 -15.44 9.55 -5.47
C GLY A 53 -16.71 10.40 -5.37
N LEU A 54 -16.77 11.43 -6.21
CA LEU A 54 -17.99 12.21 -6.42
C LEU A 54 -18.44 12.08 -7.88
N THR A 55 -19.75 12.14 -8.12
CA THR A 55 -20.27 12.31 -9.48
C THR A 55 -20.04 13.74 -10.00
N ALA A 56 -20.32 13.99 -11.28
CA ALA A 56 -20.21 15.33 -11.85
C ALA A 56 -21.11 16.36 -11.16
N GLU A 57 -22.22 15.90 -10.59
CA GLU A 57 -23.19 16.72 -9.85
C GLU A 57 -22.80 16.89 -8.36
N GLY A 58 -21.63 16.36 -7.94
CA GLY A 58 -21.14 16.46 -6.57
C GLY A 58 -21.86 15.53 -5.58
N VAL A 59 -22.57 14.52 -6.07
CA VAL A 59 -23.18 13.46 -5.24
C VAL A 59 -22.15 12.38 -4.96
N LEU A 60 -22.20 11.80 -3.75
CA LEU A 60 -21.30 10.73 -3.32
C LEU A 60 -21.39 9.53 -4.28
N ASN A 61 -20.23 9.00 -4.67
CA ASN A 61 -20.12 7.75 -5.42
C ASN A 61 -19.37 6.68 -4.58
N PRO A 62 -20.07 5.91 -3.75
CA PRO A 62 -19.45 4.94 -2.86
C PRO A 62 -18.85 3.73 -3.59
N ARG A 63 -19.11 3.56 -4.89
CA ARG A 63 -18.48 2.52 -5.71
C ARG A 63 -17.04 2.84 -6.13
N VAL A 64 -16.57 4.07 -5.88
CA VAL A 64 -15.23 4.50 -6.19
C VAL A 64 -14.54 4.97 -4.92
N LEU A 65 -13.45 4.31 -4.54
CA LEU A 65 -12.63 4.65 -3.38
C LEU A 65 -11.28 5.23 -3.84
N ILE A 66 -10.90 6.38 -3.29
CA ILE A 66 -9.59 7.00 -3.51
C ILE A 66 -8.76 6.77 -2.25
N VAL A 67 -7.60 6.13 -2.42
CA VAL A 67 -6.76 5.68 -1.32
C VAL A 67 -5.33 6.17 -1.50
N PRO A 68 -4.92 7.23 -0.82
CA PRO A 68 -3.52 7.58 -0.73
C PRO A 68 -2.78 6.58 0.16
N THR A 69 -1.69 6.02 -0.35
CA THR A 69 -0.85 5.03 0.32
C THR A 69 0.51 5.61 0.67
N LEU A 70 1.28 4.90 1.45
CA LEU A 70 2.66 5.22 1.76
C LEU A 70 3.46 3.92 1.86
N GLN A 71 4.60 3.88 1.19
CA GLN A 71 5.62 2.86 1.35
C GLN A 71 6.88 3.52 1.93
N THR A 72 7.43 2.96 3.01
CA THR A 72 8.75 3.37 3.52
C THR A 72 9.77 2.32 3.17
N TYR A 73 10.96 2.75 2.77
CA TYR A 73 12.01 1.89 2.23
C TYR A 73 13.14 1.70 3.25
N ASP A 74 13.80 0.53 3.19
CA ASP A 74 15.12 0.34 3.79
C ASP A 74 16.23 0.82 2.84
N ASP A 75 17.47 0.86 3.32
CA ASP A 75 18.63 1.32 2.53
C ASP A 75 18.83 0.51 1.24
N VAL A 76 18.46 -0.77 1.24
CA VAL A 76 18.62 -1.63 0.07
C VAL A 76 17.56 -1.31 -0.98
N ALA A 77 16.31 -1.08 -0.58
CA ALA A 77 15.26 -0.64 -1.49
C ALA A 77 15.58 0.73 -2.09
N ILE A 78 16.08 1.67 -1.27
CA ILE A 78 16.55 2.98 -1.73
C ILE A 78 17.65 2.83 -2.79
N ALA A 79 18.68 2.01 -2.50
CA ALA A 79 19.77 1.75 -3.43
C ALA A 79 19.26 1.14 -4.75
N ASP A 80 18.29 0.24 -4.70
CA ASP A 80 17.66 -0.38 -5.87
C ASP A 80 16.91 0.66 -6.74
N VAL A 81 16.15 1.58 -6.10
CA VAL A 81 15.44 2.67 -6.80
C VAL A 81 16.45 3.57 -7.51
N VAL A 82 17.49 4.04 -6.80
CA VAL A 82 18.55 4.91 -7.34
C VAL A 82 19.29 4.22 -8.49
N ALA A 83 19.62 2.92 -8.36
CA ALA A 83 20.28 2.15 -9.41
C ALA A 83 19.42 2.03 -10.67
N LYS A 84 18.12 1.76 -10.53
CA LYS A 84 17.17 1.67 -11.65
C LYS A 84 17.03 3.00 -12.39
N ARG A 85 16.94 4.13 -11.66
CA ARG A 85 16.88 5.47 -12.26
C ARG A 85 18.15 5.80 -13.01
N ARG A 86 19.33 5.51 -12.42
CA ARG A 86 20.63 5.70 -13.09
C ARG A 86 20.71 4.89 -14.38
N TRP A 87 20.26 3.64 -14.34
CA TRP A 87 20.25 2.77 -15.53
C TRP A 87 19.34 3.30 -16.64
N ARG A 88 18.23 3.96 -16.30
CA ARG A 88 17.32 4.61 -17.26
C ARG A 88 17.78 5.99 -17.72
N GLY A 89 18.87 6.53 -17.17
CA GLY A 89 19.34 7.89 -17.46
C GLY A 89 18.45 8.99 -16.89
N GLU A 90 17.65 8.69 -15.85
CA GLU A 90 16.79 9.63 -15.18
C GLU A 90 17.56 10.50 -14.17
N SER A 91 17.04 11.70 -13.84
CA SER A 91 17.63 12.58 -12.83
C SER A 91 17.69 11.90 -11.46
N LEU A 92 18.80 12.10 -10.77
CA LEU A 92 19.01 11.67 -9.38
C LEU A 92 18.96 12.84 -8.39
N ALA A 93 18.57 14.03 -8.83
CA ALA A 93 18.47 15.19 -7.93
C ALA A 93 17.45 14.92 -6.81
N GLY A 94 17.87 15.05 -5.55
CA GLY A 94 17.06 14.80 -4.36
C GLY A 94 16.96 13.33 -3.93
N TYR A 95 17.48 12.38 -4.71
CA TYR A 95 17.41 10.94 -4.38
C TYR A 95 18.43 10.48 -3.34
N ASP A 96 19.32 11.35 -2.92
CA ASP A 96 20.18 11.18 -1.74
C ASP A 96 19.40 11.23 -0.42
N ASP A 97 18.19 11.82 -0.44
CA ASP A 97 17.26 11.91 0.69
C ASP A 97 15.98 11.08 0.49
N LEU A 98 15.95 10.14 -0.45
CA LEU A 98 14.79 9.27 -0.69
C LEU A 98 14.51 8.40 0.55
N VAL A 99 13.25 8.36 1.01
CA VAL A 99 12.80 7.53 2.14
C VAL A 99 11.64 6.61 1.80
N GLY A 100 10.96 6.82 0.69
CA GLY A 100 9.78 6.03 0.33
C GLY A 100 9.01 6.58 -0.86
N GLU A 101 7.78 6.09 -1.01
CA GLU A 101 6.88 6.44 -2.10
C GLU A 101 5.45 6.59 -1.59
N ALA A 102 4.73 7.62 -2.06
CA ALA A 102 3.29 7.73 -1.90
C ALA A 102 2.60 7.39 -3.22
N GLU A 103 1.65 6.47 -3.18
CA GLU A 103 0.81 6.13 -4.32
C GLU A 103 -0.62 6.59 -4.08
N TYR A 104 -1.32 6.97 -5.15
CA TYR A 104 -2.72 7.35 -5.14
C TYR A 104 -3.51 6.33 -5.96
N LEU A 105 -4.19 5.45 -5.26
CA LEU A 105 -4.99 4.38 -5.85
C LEU A 105 -6.44 4.84 -6.01
N ARG A 106 -7.00 4.61 -7.21
CA ARG A 106 -8.42 4.69 -7.46
C ARG A 106 -8.97 3.27 -7.57
N ILE A 107 -9.79 2.86 -6.64
CA ILE A 107 -10.39 1.52 -6.61
C ILE A 107 -11.85 1.63 -7.06
N ASP A 108 -12.20 0.92 -8.12
CA ASP A 108 -13.58 0.70 -8.53
C ASP A 108 -14.09 -0.58 -7.85
N LEU A 109 -14.92 -0.40 -6.84
CA LEU A 109 -15.44 -1.48 -6.00
C LEU A 109 -16.41 -2.38 -6.77
N ALA A 110 -17.14 -1.83 -7.75
CA ALA A 110 -18.08 -2.60 -8.56
C ALA A 110 -17.36 -3.42 -9.63
N ALA A 111 -16.32 -2.86 -10.26
CA ALA A 111 -15.50 -3.56 -11.26
C ALA A 111 -14.44 -4.47 -10.64
N GLY A 112 -14.13 -4.30 -9.34
CA GLY A 112 -13.04 -5.02 -8.67
C GLY A 112 -11.66 -4.68 -9.23
N THR A 113 -11.44 -3.40 -9.59
CA THR A 113 -10.17 -2.94 -10.18
C THR A 113 -9.54 -1.85 -9.32
N SER A 114 -8.20 -1.81 -9.35
CA SER A 114 -7.40 -0.73 -8.77
C SER A 114 -6.59 -0.05 -9.87
N THR A 115 -6.61 1.27 -9.91
CA THR A 115 -5.83 2.08 -10.86
C THR A 115 -4.84 2.92 -10.07
N LEU A 116 -3.55 2.79 -10.40
CA LEU A 116 -2.51 3.68 -9.89
C LEU A 116 -2.56 4.99 -10.70
N GLU A 117 -3.15 6.04 -10.12
CA GLU A 117 -3.31 7.33 -10.80
C GLU A 117 -2.08 8.23 -10.70
N ARG A 118 -1.38 8.16 -9.56
CA ARG A 118 -0.20 8.98 -9.28
C ARG A 118 0.74 8.22 -8.33
N ALA A 119 2.04 8.42 -8.51
CA ALA A 119 3.08 7.98 -7.59
C ALA A 119 4.09 9.11 -7.38
N ASP A 120 4.48 9.35 -6.12
CA ASP A 120 5.41 10.37 -5.69
C ASP A 120 6.56 9.70 -4.93
N ASP A 121 7.78 9.80 -5.43
CA ASP A 121 8.98 9.49 -4.63
C ASP A 121 9.16 10.57 -3.57
N LEU A 122 9.41 10.21 -2.31
CA LEU A 122 9.38 11.11 -1.15
C LEU A 122 10.76 11.25 -0.50
N ASP A 123 11.09 12.50 -0.11
CA ASP A 123 12.23 12.82 0.75
C ASP A 123 11.91 12.65 2.25
N SER A 124 12.91 12.83 3.11
CA SER A 124 12.80 12.72 4.56
C SER A 124 11.83 13.72 5.21
N THR A 125 11.43 14.77 4.50
CA THR A 125 10.41 15.74 4.92
C THR A 125 9.01 15.37 4.41
N TRP A 126 8.85 14.22 3.75
CA TRP A 126 7.63 13.78 3.06
C TRP A 126 7.23 14.67 1.88
N SER A 127 8.18 15.42 1.32
CA SER A 127 7.99 16.21 0.11
C SER A 127 8.26 15.36 -1.14
N SER A 128 7.54 15.64 -2.23
CA SER A 128 7.72 14.91 -3.48
C SER A 128 9.03 15.31 -4.17
N ILE A 129 9.92 14.34 -4.40
CA ILE A 129 11.11 14.48 -5.24
C ILE A 129 10.70 14.41 -6.72
N THR A 130 9.89 13.42 -7.06
CA THR A 130 9.41 13.16 -8.42
C THR A 130 7.97 12.68 -8.38
N THR A 131 7.15 13.16 -9.31
CA THR A 131 5.76 12.70 -9.48
C THR A 131 5.62 12.01 -10.84
N THR A 132 4.93 10.86 -10.86
CA THR A 132 4.56 10.12 -12.07
C THR A 132 3.06 9.84 -12.11
N PHE A 133 2.53 9.56 -13.32
CA PHE A 133 1.11 9.26 -13.55
C PHE A 133 0.98 7.96 -14.38
N PRO A 134 1.23 6.80 -13.80
CA PRO A 134 1.34 5.54 -14.54
C PRO A 134 0.04 5.07 -15.20
N LYS A 135 -1.12 5.33 -14.57
CA LYS A 135 -2.46 4.87 -14.98
C LYS A 135 -2.56 3.35 -15.21
N ASN A 136 -1.76 2.59 -14.46
CA ASN A 136 -1.79 1.14 -14.50
C ASN A 136 -3.06 0.63 -13.82
N VAL A 137 -3.78 -0.26 -14.49
CA VAL A 137 -5.00 -0.88 -13.96
C VAL A 137 -4.71 -2.33 -13.59
N THR A 138 -5.05 -2.69 -12.37
CA THR A 138 -4.92 -4.04 -11.82
C THR A 138 -6.32 -4.59 -11.55
N VAL A 139 -6.62 -5.81 -12.04
CA VAL A 139 -7.84 -6.53 -11.68
C VAL A 139 -7.56 -7.32 -10.40
N ILE A 140 -8.23 -6.97 -9.30
CA ILE A 140 -7.89 -7.46 -7.95
C ILE A 140 -8.00 -8.98 -7.84
N LYS A 141 -9.04 -9.58 -8.44
CA LYS A 141 -9.26 -11.04 -8.41
C LYS A 141 -8.16 -11.84 -9.15
N ASP A 142 -7.47 -11.21 -10.13
CA ASP A 142 -6.45 -11.87 -10.94
C ASP A 142 -5.06 -11.85 -10.28
N LEU A 143 -4.91 -11.09 -9.18
CA LEU A 143 -3.70 -11.08 -8.39
C LEU A 143 -3.51 -12.42 -7.66
N PRO A 144 -2.26 -12.93 -7.57
CA PRO A 144 -1.97 -14.12 -6.78
C PRO A 144 -2.38 -13.92 -5.31
N GLU A 145 -3.08 -14.90 -4.72
CA GLU A 145 -3.61 -14.81 -3.34
C GLU A 145 -2.56 -14.44 -2.27
N LYS A 146 -1.31 -14.88 -2.48
CA LYS A 146 -0.20 -14.65 -1.54
C LYS A 146 0.62 -13.41 -1.89
N SER A 147 0.27 -12.65 -2.94
CA SER A 147 1.01 -11.44 -3.30
C SER A 147 0.80 -10.33 -2.25
N LEU A 148 1.82 -9.48 -2.10
CA LEU A 148 1.75 -8.32 -1.21
C LEU A 148 0.65 -7.36 -1.64
N GLU A 149 0.54 -7.12 -2.95
CA GLU A 149 -0.46 -6.23 -3.53
C GLU A 149 -1.89 -6.72 -3.25
N ARG A 150 -2.16 -8.04 -3.43
CA ARG A 150 -3.45 -8.62 -3.11
C ARG A 150 -3.84 -8.41 -1.66
N LYS A 151 -2.95 -8.75 -0.73
CA LYS A 151 -3.18 -8.59 0.71
C LYS A 151 -3.38 -7.14 1.11
N PHE A 152 -2.62 -6.22 0.48
CA PHE A 152 -2.77 -4.80 0.72
C PHE A 152 -4.16 -4.31 0.31
N LEU A 153 -4.60 -4.63 -0.90
CA LEU A 153 -5.92 -4.23 -1.40
C LEU A 153 -7.04 -4.87 -0.58
N GLU A 154 -6.92 -6.13 -0.18
CA GLU A 154 -7.90 -6.80 0.70
C GLU A 154 -8.02 -6.11 2.07
N ALA A 155 -6.91 -5.65 2.65
CA ALA A 155 -6.93 -4.88 3.91
C ALA A 155 -7.62 -3.52 3.74
N VAL A 156 -7.36 -2.81 2.64
CA VAL A 156 -8.05 -1.55 2.30
C VAL A 156 -9.55 -1.77 2.15
N LEU A 157 -9.96 -2.82 1.43
CA LEU A 157 -11.38 -3.17 1.25
C LEU A 157 -12.05 -3.58 2.57
N ALA A 158 -11.33 -4.27 3.45
CA ALA A 158 -11.82 -4.62 4.78
C ALA A 158 -12.01 -3.37 5.65
N TYR A 159 -11.07 -2.41 5.58
CA TYR A 159 -11.20 -1.13 6.27
C TYR A 159 -12.40 -0.33 5.75
N GLU A 160 -12.58 -0.24 4.43
CA GLU A 160 -13.75 0.43 3.82
C GLU A 160 -15.05 -0.14 4.37
N ARG A 161 -15.24 -1.46 4.38
CA ARG A 161 -16.46 -2.10 4.91
C ARG A 161 -16.76 -1.77 6.38
N GLY A 162 -15.71 -1.64 7.20
CA GLY A 162 -15.85 -1.28 8.62
C GLY A 162 -16.06 0.21 8.91
N HIS A 163 -15.72 1.10 7.94
CA HIS A 163 -15.64 2.56 8.20
C HIS A 163 -16.40 3.40 7.16
N ARG A 164 -17.41 2.83 6.49
CA ARG A 164 -18.14 3.48 5.39
C ARG A 164 -18.65 4.87 5.70
N MET A 165 -19.28 5.03 6.85
CA MET A 165 -19.84 6.34 7.25
C MET A 165 -18.74 7.35 7.58
N GLU A 166 -17.63 6.91 8.15
CA GLU A 166 -16.48 7.77 8.41
C GLU A 166 -15.87 8.27 7.09
N ILE A 167 -15.65 7.37 6.13
CA ILE A 167 -15.14 7.68 4.79
C ILE A 167 -16.10 8.62 4.05
N ALA A 168 -17.40 8.39 4.13
CA ALA A 168 -18.41 9.28 3.55
C ALA A 168 -18.35 10.69 4.16
N ALA A 169 -18.21 10.80 5.48
CA ALA A 169 -18.07 12.08 6.18
C ALA A 169 -16.74 12.79 5.87
N GLN A 170 -15.67 12.05 5.60
CA GLN A 170 -14.40 12.60 5.11
C GLN A 170 -14.53 13.14 3.68
N THR A 171 -15.33 12.47 2.84
CA THR A 171 -15.58 12.89 1.45
C THR A 171 -16.39 14.17 1.38
N LYS A 172 -17.42 14.28 2.21
CA LYS A 172 -18.37 15.41 2.23
C LYS A 172 -18.74 15.77 3.66
N LYS A 173 -18.49 17.02 4.08
CA LYS A 173 -18.82 17.50 5.43
C LYS A 173 -20.30 17.37 5.79
N THR A 174 -21.18 17.49 4.79
CA THR A 174 -22.63 17.36 4.96
C THR A 174 -23.16 16.38 3.93
N LEU A 175 -23.66 15.24 4.39
CA LEU A 175 -24.28 14.24 3.54
C LEU A 175 -25.75 14.62 3.26
N THR A 176 -26.14 14.57 2.01
CA THR A 176 -27.53 14.78 1.56
C THR A 176 -28.32 13.48 1.65
N THR A 177 -29.64 13.57 1.49
CA THR A 177 -30.52 12.37 1.43
C THR A 177 -30.10 11.45 0.27
N ASP A 178 -29.69 12.01 -0.87
CA ASP A 178 -29.21 11.22 -2.02
C ASP A 178 -27.89 10.52 -1.73
N ASP A 179 -26.98 11.18 -0.99
CA ASP A 179 -25.71 10.54 -0.56
C ASP A 179 -26.01 9.34 0.34
N LEU A 180 -26.89 9.48 1.33
CA LEU A 180 -27.27 8.42 2.25
C LEU A 180 -27.94 7.25 1.51
N LYS A 181 -28.85 7.52 0.58
CA LYS A 181 -29.48 6.51 -0.24
C LYS A 181 -28.46 5.69 -1.04
N ARG A 182 -27.46 6.34 -1.64
CA ARG A 182 -26.37 5.66 -2.37
C ARG A 182 -25.51 4.80 -1.46
N MET A 183 -25.26 5.25 -0.22
CA MET A 183 -24.55 4.44 0.77
C MET A 183 -25.34 3.17 1.15
N GLU A 184 -26.64 3.27 1.37
CA GLU A 184 -27.51 2.12 1.63
C GLU A 184 -27.56 1.13 0.45
N GLU A 185 -27.64 1.65 -0.78
CA GLU A 185 -27.58 0.82 -1.99
C GLU A 185 -26.26 0.06 -2.11
N HIS A 186 -25.13 0.74 -1.88
CA HIS A 186 -23.81 0.14 -1.89
C HIS A 186 -23.65 -0.96 -0.82
N GLU A 187 -24.11 -0.70 0.40
CA GLU A 187 -24.06 -1.70 1.49
C GLU A 187 -24.91 -2.95 1.15
N ARG A 188 -26.08 -2.74 0.57
CA ARG A 188 -26.97 -3.84 0.15
C ARG A 188 -26.35 -4.68 -0.98
N GLU A 189 -25.71 -4.05 -1.96
CA GLU A 189 -25.01 -4.73 -3.04
C GLU A 189 -23.85 -5.59 -2.52
N ASP A 190 -23.06 -5.07 -1.58
CA ASP A 190 -21.93 -5.78 -1.00
C ASP A 190 -22.40 -7.00 -0.16
N LEU A 191 -23.46 -6.86 0.64
CA LEU A 191 -24.09 -7.96 1.37
C LEU A 191 -24.60 -9.03 0.41
N THR A 192 -25.25 -8.65 -0.68
CA THR A 192 -25.77 -9.59 -1.68
C THR A 192 -24.64 -10.35 -2.37
N ALA A 193 -23.57 -9.65 -2.77
CA ALA A 193 -22.39 -10.26 -3.37
C ALA A 193 -21.70 -11.25 -2.41
N SER A 194 -21.60 -10.90 -1.14
CA SER A 194 -21.03 -11.77 -0.10
C SER A 194 -21.85 -13.04 0.11
N LEU A 195 -23.18 -12.94 0.16
CA LEU A 195 -24.07 -14.07 0.32
C LEU A 195 -24.03 -15.02 -0.90
N LEU A 196 -24.02 -14.47 -2.11
CA LEU A 196 -23.95 -15.27 -3.35
C LEU A 196 -22.56 -15.90 -3.54
N GLY A 197 -21.47 -15.18 -3.23
CA GLY A 197 -20.10 -15.69 -3.28
C GLY A 197 -19.86 -16.83 -2.30
N GLY A 198 -20.38 -16.74 -1.08
CA GLY A 198 -20.30 -17.80 -0.06
C GLY A 198 -21.02 -19.09 -0.47
N SER A 199 -22.14 -18.98 -1.20
CA SER A 199 -22.87 -20.15 -1.69
C SER A 199 -22.16 -20.88 -2.82
N ALA A 200 -21.41 -20.17 -3.68
CA ALA A 200 -20.62 -20.76 -4.76
C ALA A 200 -19.42 -21.56 -4.23
N GLN A 201 -18.69 -21.02 -3.25
CA GLN A 201 -17.55 -21.70 -2.63
C GLN A 201 -17.96 -22.95 -1.84
N ALA A 202 -19.08 -22.91 -1.13
CA ALA A 202 -19.61 -24.09 -0.42
C ALA A 202 -20.05 -25.20 -1.38
N SER A 203 -20.48 -24.86 -2.59
CA SER A 203 -20.87 -25.81 -3.62
C SER A 203 -19.66 -26.48 -4.29
N GLU A 204 -18.58 -25.73 -4.52
CA GLU A 204 -17.33 -26.25 -5.09
C GLU A 204 -16.58 -27.16 -4.10
N GLU A 205 -16.53 -26.78 -2.81
CA GLU A 205 -15.91 -27.62 -1.77
C GLU A 205 -16.64 -28.96 -1.58
N LYS A 206 -17.97 -28.95 -1.72
CA LYS A 206 -18.79 -30.16 -1.67
C LYS A 206 -18.60 -31.06 -2.88
N ALA A 207 -18.48 -30.47 -4.09
CA ALA A 207 -18.22 -31.22 -5.32
C ALA A 207 -16.81 -31.85 -5.30
N GLN A 208 -15.83 -31.19 -4.75
CA GLN A 208 -14.45 -31.68 -4.64
C GLN A 208 -14.32 -32.83 -3.61
N LYS A 209 -15.06 -32.78 -2.50
CA LYS A 209 -15.15 -33.89 -1.53
C LYS A 209 -15.82 -35.12 -2.10
N ASP A 210 -16.88 -34.98 -2.89
CA ASP A 210 -17.58 -36.12 -3.51
C ASP A 210 -16.77 -36.79 -4.62
N HIS A 211 -15.92 -36.06 -5.32
CA HIS A 211 -14.98 -36.63 -6.30
C HIS A 211 -13.81 -37.39 -5.64
N GLY A 212 -13.29 -36.92 -4.51
CA GLY A 212 -12.24 -37.61 -3.73
C GLY A 212 -12.71 -38.94 -3.14
N ALA A 213 -13.95 -39.03 -2.65
CA ALA A 213 -14.50 -40.22 -2.04
C ALA A 213 -14.82 -41.36 -3.04
N LYS A 214 -14.96 -41.04 -4.35
CA LYS A 214 -15.17 -42.03 -5.40
C LYS A 214 -13.90 -42.66 -5.96
N ALA A 215 -12.76 -42.00 -5.81
CA ALA A 215 -11.47 -42.51 -6.31
C ALA A 215 -10.92 -43.64 -5.42
N ASP A 216 -11.12 -43.58 -4.11
CA ASP A 216 -10.61 -44.57 -3.15
C ASP A 216 -11.37 -45.91 -3.14
N ARG A 217 -12.57 -45.99 -3.74
CA ARG A 217 -13.36 -47.22 -3.79
C ARG A 217 -13.05 -48.14 -4.97
N LYS A 218 -12.18 -47.77 -5.92
CA LYS A 218 -11.83 -48.59 -7.10
C LYS A 218 -10.47 -49.27 -7.04
N GLY A 219 -9.71 -49.18 -5.95
CA GLY A 219 -8.37 -49.74 -5.82
C GLY A 219 -8.28 -51.03 -4.98
N GLY A 220 -9.40 -51.67 -4.62
CA GLY A 220 -9.40 -52.91 -3.81
C GLY A 220 -10.05 -54.05 -4.57
N LYS A 221 -9.28 -54.74 -5.45
CA LYS A 221 -9.45 -56.15 -5.84
C LYS A 221 -8.11 -56.70 -6.30
#